data_e2bf69f7bd07552c8febaafef284f6b8
#
_entry.id   e2bf69f7bd07552c8febaafef284f6b8
#
_cell.length_a   1.000
_cell.length_b   1.000
_cell.length_c   1.000
_cell.angle_alpha   90.00
_cell.angle_beta   90.00
_cell.angle_gamma   90.00
#
_symmetry.space_group_name_H-M   'P 1'
#
loop_
_entity.id
_entity.type
_entity.pdbx_description
1 polymer ?
#
loop_
_entity_poly.entity_id
_entity_poly.type
_entity_poly.pdbx_seq_one_letter_code
_entity_poly.pdbx_strand_id
1 'polypeptide(L)'
;MMYLHWAILAPLSLLMAIVGRLLCPILPLFVEEDGYLPDWLWWFQTPDNPCDGDEGHWERHPGTDAWSTYKRRMAWFWRNVAYGFDIEILGAKCKAGDFLEESGDLETDTKPAHSGWVYRELKRDGKAIY
;
A
#
# COMPACT_ATOMS: atom_id res chain seq x y z
N MET A 1 20.24 0.05 16.06
CA MET A 1 19.05 -0.84 16.15
C MET A 1 18.17 -0.76 14.90
N MET A 2 17.95 0.41 14.30
CA MET A 2 17.12 0.62 13.10
C MET A 2 17.51 -0.30 11.92
N TYR A 3 18.79 -0.35 11.54
CA TYR A 3 19.25 -1.19 10.42
C TYR A 3 19.04 -2.70 10.63
N LEU A 4 19.16 -3.19 11.88
CA LEU A 4 18.88 -4.59 12.19
C LEU A 4 17.37 -4.90 12.05
N HIS A 5 16.53 -3.97 12.47
CA HIS A 5 15.07 -4.05 12.31
C HIS A 5 14.71 -4.15 10.82
N TRP A 6 15.24 -3.25 9.99
CA TRP A 6 15.04 -3.27 8.54
C TRP A 6 15.60 -4.53 7.87
N ALA A 7 16.75 -5.03 8.31
CA ALA A 7 17.34 -6.26 7.78
C ALA A 7 16.44 -7.50 7.99
N ILE A 8 15.57 -7.46 9.00
CA ILE A 8 14.60 -8.53 9.27
C ILE A 8 13.29 -8.26 8.54
N LEU A 9 12.77 -7.03 8.61
CA LEU A 9 11.44 -6.73 8.11
C LEU A 9 11.38 -6.59 6.57
N ALA A 10 12.46 -6.14 5.92
CA ALA A 10 12.47 -6.02 4.46
C ALA A 10 12.35 -7.39 3.73
N PRO A 11 13.05 -8.47 4.12
CA PRO A 11 12.80 -9.80 3.58
C PRO A 11 11.37 -10.30 3.86
N LEU A 12 10.80 -9.96 5.00
CA LEU A 12 9.44 -10.33 5.35
C LEU A 12 8.41 -9.60 4.48
N SER A 13 8.59 -8.30 4.22
CA SER A 13 7.78 -7.54 3.26
C SER A 13 7.85 -8.15 1.85
N LEU A 14 9.07 -8.49 1.39
CA LEU A 14 9.25 -9.16 0.11
C LEU A 14 8.49 -10.50 0.05
N LEU A 15 8.57 -11.30 1.11
CA LEU A 15 7.82 -12.56 1.21
C LEU A 15 6.30 -12.30 1.14
N MET A 16 5.80 -11.32 1.89
CA MET A 16 4.39 -10.94 1.87
C MET A 16 3.95 -10.43 0.50
N ALA A 17 4.81 -9.68 -0.21
CA ALA A 17 4.53 -9.25 -1.57
C ALA A 17 4.44 -10.44 -2.55
N ILE A 18 5.28 -11.46 -2.40
CA ILE A 18 5.20 -12.69 -3.20
C ILE A 18 3.90 -13.43 -2.89
N VAL A 19 3.58 -13.64 -1.61
CA VAL A 19 2.34 -14.30 -1.19
C VAL A 19 1.12 -13.54 -1.70
N GLY A 20 1.09 -12.21 -1.56
CA GLY A 20 0.01 -11.37 -2.05
C GLY A 20 -0.21 -11.49 -3.57
N ARG A 21 0.88 -11.55 -4.37
CA ARG A 21 0.77 -11.79 -5.81
C ARG A 21 0.19 -13.16 -6.14
N LEU A 22 0.59 -14.18 -5.42
CA LEU A 22 0.03 -15.53 -5.60
C LEU A 22 -1.46 -15.58 -5.21
N LEU A 23 -1.88 -14.77 -4.25
CA LEU A 23 -3.26 -14.68 -3.79
C LEU A 23 -4.13 -13.72 -4.63
N CYS A 24 -3.54 -12.88 -5.49
CA CYS A 24 -4.29 -11.93 -6.33
C CYS A 24 -5.52 -12.51 -7.04
N PRO A 25 -5.50 -13.74 -7.58
CA PRO A 25 -6.70 -14.31 -8.20
C PRO A 25 -7.80 -14.71 -7.20
N ILE A 26 -7.46 -14.85 -5.93
CA ILE A 26 -8.35 -15.33 -4.89
C ILE A 26 -8.92 -14.18 -4.05
N LEU A 27 -8.10 -13.17 -3.74
CA LEU A 27 -8.48 -12.03 -2.89
C LEU A 27 -9.77 -11.31 -3.32
N PRO A 28 -10.04 -11.08 -4.64
CA PRO A 28 -11.28 -10.45 -5.07
C PRO A 28 -12.56 -11.14 -4.61
N LEU A 29 -12.49 -12.44 -4.32
CA LEU A 29 -13.64 -13.22 -3.89
C LEU A 29 -14.03 -12.99 -2.42
N PHE A 30 -13.14 -12.36 -1.65
CA PHE A 30 -13.35 -12.04 -0.24
C PHE A 30 -13.68 -10.57 0.01
N VAL A 31 -13.70 -9.74 -1.03
CA VAL A 31 -14.03 -8.32 -0.89
C VAL A 31 -15.50 -8.18 -0.51
N GLU A 32 -15.76 -7.54 0.62
CA GLU A 32 -17.06 -7.31 1.19
C GLU A 32 -17.84 -6.20 0.45
N GLU A 33 -19.10 -5.97 0.85
CA GLU A 33 -19.98 -4.99 0.20
C GLU A 33 -19.47 -3.55 0.29
N ASP A 34 -18.70 -3.23 1.33
CA ASP A 34 -18.05 -1.93 1.53
C ASP A 34 -16.83 -1.70 0.62
N GLY A 35 -16.42 -2.73 -0.13
CA GLY A 35 -15.28 -2.67 -1.05
C GLY A 35 -13.94 -2.99 -0.42
N TYR A 36 -13.90 -3.49 0.82
CA TYR A 36 -12.68 -3.86 1.53
C TYR A 36 -12.58 -5.35 1.77
N LEU A 37 -11.37 -5.81 2.10
CA LEU A 37 -11.16 -7.17 2.59
C LEU A 37 -11.56 -7.26 4.07
N PRO A 38 -12.01 -8.44 4.55
CA PRO A 38 -12.25 -8.65 5.98
C PRO A 38 -10.96 -8.47 6.80
N ASP A 39 -11.09 -8.13 8.07
CA ASP A 39 -9.99 -7.78 8.98
C ASP A 39 -8.81 -8.78 8.97
N TRP A 40 -9.08 -10.07 8.83
CA TRP A 40 -8.04 -11.10 8.83
C TRP A 40 -7.23 -11.16 7.52
N LEU A 41 -7.68 -10.48 6.43
CA LEU A 41 -6.98 -10.34 5.15
C LEU A 41 -6.50 -8.90 4.89
N TRP A 42 -6.74 -7.97 5.80
CA TRP A 42 -6.51 -6.56 5.56
C TRP A 42 -5.06 -6.22 5.20
N TRP A 43 -4.09 -7.05 5.60
CA TRP A 43 -2.69 -6.86 5.21
C TRP A 43 -2.45 -6.84 3.69
N PHE A 44 -3.37 -7.40 2.92
CA PHE A 44 -3.26 -7.50 1.45
C PHE A 44 -3.92 -6.34 0.70
N GLN A 45 -4.54 -5.39 1.38
CA GLN A 45 -5.18 -4.23 0.76
C GLN A 45 -4.44 -2.94 1.07
N THR A 46 -4.82 -1.83 0.37
CA THR A 46 -4.44 -0.48 0.75
C THR A 46 -5.41 0.04 1.81
N PRO A 47 -4.94 0.73 2.87
CA PRO A 47 -5.83 1.21 3.93
C PRO A 47 -6.68 2.43 3.52
N ASP A 48 -6.31 3.12 2.46
CA ASP A 48 -6.87 4.41 2.03
C ASP A 48 -7.84 4.32 0.85
N ASN A 49 -7.89 3.16 0.17
CA ASN A 49 -8.73 2.99 -1.01
C ASN A 49 -9.45 1.64 -1.01
N PRO A 50 -10.73 1.61 -1.46
CA PRO A 50 -11.43 0.36 -1.71
C PRO A 50 -10.71 -0.53 -2.73
N CYS A 51 -10.93 -1.82 -2.64
CA CYS A 51 -10.34 -2.81 -3.55
C CYS A 51 -10.83 -2.71 -5.01
N ASP A 52 -11.82 -1.88 -5.27
CA ASP A 52 -12.31 -1.58 -6.62
C ASP A 52 -11.36 -0.69 -7.43
N GLY A 53 -10.35 -0.13 -6.79
CA GLY A 53 -9.28 0.59 -7.44
C GLY A 53 -9.59 2.08 -7.73
N ASP A 54 -8.59 2.75 -8.30
CA ASP A 54 -8.64 4.15 -8.73
C ASP A 54 -9.28 4.35 -10.12
N GLU A 55 -9.38 5.61 -10.56
CA GLU A 55 -9.92 5.98 -11.88
C GLU A 55 -9.28 5.18 -13.02
N GLY A 56 -7.96 5.01 -13.02
CA GLY A 56 -7.26 4.26 -14.08
C GLY A 56 -7.61 2.76 -14.10
N HIS A 57 -8.05 2.18 -12.99
CA HIS A 57 -8.57 0.81 -12.96
C HIS A 57 -10.01 0.75 -13.48
N TRP A 58 -10.82 1.77 -13.17
CA TRP A 58 -12.17 1.91 -13.70
C TRP A 58 -12.18 2.17 -15.21
N GLU A 59 -11.27 2.97 -15.73
CA GLU A 59 -11.11 3.19 -17.18
C GLU A 59 -10.77 1.90 -17.93
N ARG A 60 -9.88 1.08 -17.36
CA ARG A 60 -9.48 -0.21 -17.97
C ARG A 60 -10.53 -1.31 -17.86
N HIS A 61 -11.35 -1.27 -16.83
CA HIS A 61 -12.38 -2.26 -16.54
C HIS A 61 -13.69 -1.57 -16.13
N PRO A 62 -14.37 -0.85 -17.05
CA PRO A 62 -15.49 0.06 -16.71
C PRO A 62 -16.80 -0.66 -16.37
N GLY A 63 -16.90 -1.97 -16.64
CA GLY A 63 -18.12 -2.72 -16.36
C GLY A 63 -18.42 -2.85 -14.87
N THR A 64 -19.71 -2.91 -14.54
CA THR A 64 -20.22 -3.16 -13.19
C THR A 64 -20.65 -4.62 -12.98
N ASP A 65 -20.54 -5.43 -14.01
CA ASP A 65 -20.80 -6.87 -13.92
C ASP A 65 -19.70 -7.57 -13.08
N ALA A 66 -20.04 -8.76 -12.59
CA ALA A 66 -19.18 -9.50 -11.68
C ALA A 66 -17.78 -9.80 -12.28
N TRP A 67 -17.69 -10.03 -13.59
CA TRP A 67 -16.43 -10.34 -14.25
C TRP A 67 -15.53 -9.09 -14.40
N SER A 68 -16.11 -7.96 -14.77
CA SER A 68 -15.38 -6.68 -14.85
C SER A 68 -14.90 -6.23 -13.45
N THR A 69 -15.74 -6.34 -12.44
CA THR A 69 -15.39 -6.07 -11.05
C THR A 69 -14.25 -6.99 -10.58
N TYR A 70 -14.35 -8.30 -10.83
CA TYR A 70 -13.30 -9.26 -10.48
C TYR A 70 -11.96 -8.88 -11.13
N LYS A 71 -11.93 -8.58 -12.44
CA LYS A 71 -10.71 -8.20 -13.15
C LYS A 71 -10.11 -6.91 -12.60
N ARG A 72 -10.93 -5.92 -12.30
CA ARG A 72 -10.52 -4.64 -11.73
C ARG A 72 -9.87 -4.84 -10.36
N ARG A 73 -10.53 -5.59 -9.46
CA ARG A 73 -10.01 -5.94 -8.13
C ARG A 73 -8.70 -6.74 -8.22
N MET A 74 -8.63 -7.72 -9.08
CA MET A 74 -7.41 -8.50 -9.31
C MET A 74 -6.25 -7.60 -9.77
N ALA A 75 -6.50 -6.68 -10.72
CA ALA A 75 -5.49 -5.72 -11.19
C ALA A 75 -5.05 -4.76 -10.07
N TRP A 76 -5.97 -4.35 -9.21
CA TRP A 76 -5.68 -3.52 -8.05
C TRP A 76 -4.77 -4.23 -7.06
N PHE A 77 -5.10 -5.46 -6.65
CA PHE A 77 -4.25 -6.26 -5.77
C PHE A 77 -2.88 -6.58 -6.37
N TRP A 78 -2.80 -6.78 -7.67
CA TRP A 78 -1.53 -7.00 -8.35
C TRP A 78 -0.62 -5.77 -8.29
N ARG A 79 -1.17 -4.58 -8.45
CA ARG A 79 -0.42 -3.31 -8.38
C ARG A 79 -0.02 -2.96 -6.96
N ASN A 80 -0.93 -3.12 -6.00
CA ASN A 80 -0.81 -2.63 -4.62
C ASN A 80 -0.64 -3.79 -3.64
N VAL A 81 0.37 -4.61 -3.87
CA VAL A 81 0.56 -5.85 -3.11
C VAL A 81 0.95 -5.58 -1.67
N ALA A 82 0.16 -6.09 -0.73
CA ALA A 82 0.44 -6.15 0.70
C ALA A 82 0.78 -4.79 1.37
N TYR A 83 0.20 -3.69 0.88
CA TYR A 83 0.44 -2.37 1.47
C TYR A 83 0.00 -2.28 2.93
N GLY A 84 -1.09 -2.95 3.31
CA GLY A 84 -1.52 -3.01 4.69
C GLY A 84 -0.46 -3.60 5.60
N PHE A 85 0.23 -4.66 5.16
CA PHE A 85 1.35 -5.24 5.90
C PHE A 85 2.50 -4.24 6.06
N ASP A 86 2.92 -3.59 4.99
CA ASP A 86 4.03 -2.64 5.01
C ASP A 86 3.72 -1.45 5.93
N ILE A 87 2.50 -0.92 5.89
CA ILE A 87 2.08 0.20 6.74
C ILE A 87 2.02 -0.22 8.22
N GLU A 88 1.44 -1.37 8.55
CA GLU A 88 1.26 -1.79 9.95
C GLU A 88 2.52 -2.36 10.60
N ILE A 89 3.32 -3.09 9.83
CA ILE A 89 4.48 -3.80 10.37
C ILE A 89 5.77 -3.01 10.16
N LEU A 90 5.95 -2.43 8.96
CA LEU A 90 7.15 -1.65 8.64
C LEU A 90 6.97 -0.16 8.96
N GLY A 91 5.74 0.35 8.84
CA GLY A 91 5.44 1.77 8.99
C GLY A 91 5.79 2.31 10.38
N ALA A 92 6.28 3.55 10.40
CA ALA A 92 6.52 4.26 11.64
C ALA A 92 5.22 4.79 12.24
N LYS A 93 4.98 4.49 13.52
CA LYS A 93 3.85 5.08 14.26
C LYS A 93 4.24 6.47 14.75
N CYS A 94 3.64 7.49 14.13
CA CYS A 94 3.84 8.89 14.54
C CYS A 94 3.28 9.15 15.94
N LYS A 95 4.00 9.96 16.73
CA LYS A 95 3.60 10.42 18.06
C LYS A 95 3.51 11.93 18.06
N ALA A 96 2.80 12.47 19.04
CA ALA A 96 2.78 13.91 19.26
C ALA A 96 4.21 14.45 19.47
N GLY A 97 4.60 15.48 18.70
CA GLY A 97 5.94 16.04 18.71
C GLY A 97 6.91 15.43 17.68
N ASP A 98 6.52 14.42 16.96
CA ASP A 98 7.32 13.97 15.81
C ASP A 98 7.25 15.00 14.67
N PHE A 99 8.36 15.15 13.97
CA PHE A 99 8.51 16.07 12.85
C PHE A 99 8.87 15.31 11.57
N LEU A 100 8.14 15.58 10.49
CA LEU A 100 8.42 15.04 9.17
C LEU A 100 9.27 16.05 8.37
N GLU A 101 10.47 15.67 8.02
CA GLU A 101 11.32 16.43 7.11
C GLU A 101 11.21 15.85 5.71
N GLU A 102 10.96 16.72 4.73
CA GLU A 102 10.81 16.32 3.34
C GLU A 102 11.88 16.99 2.49
N SER A 103 12.43 16.28 1.53
CA SER A 103 13.41 16.79 0.56
C SER A 103 13.23 16.11 -0.80
N GLY A 104 13.69 16.80 -1.86
CA GLY A 104 13.53 16.36 -3.24
C GLY A 104 12.32 16.98 -3.91
N ASP A 105 11.69 16.27 -4.81
CA ASP A 105 10.56 16.75 -5.60
C ASP A 105 9.22 16.43 -4.91
N LEU A 106 8.70 17.41 -4.17
CA LEU A 106 7.47 17.27 -3.41
C LEU A 106 6.21 17.12 -4.29
N GLU A 107 6.31 17.39 -5.60
CA GLU A 107 5.19 17.20 -6.52
C GLU A 107 5.03 15.76 -7.02
N THR A 108 6.00 14.89 -6.74
CA THR A 108 6.00 13.50 -7.20
C THR A 108 4.74 12.73 -6.82
N ASP A 109 4.18 13.01 -5.64
CA ASP A 109 2.98 12.32 -5.13
C ASP A 109 1.66 12.99 -5.54
N THR A 110 1.71 14.22 -6.07
CA THR A 110 0.51 15.04 -6.29
C THR A 110 0.12 15.19 -7.76
N LYS A 111 1.04 14.91 -8.67
CA LYS A 111 0.81 15.08 -10.11
C LYS A 111 0.84 13.73 -10.84
N PRO A 112 -0.24 13.34 -11.52
CA PRO A 112 -0.24 12.15 -12.37
C PRO A 112 0.88 12.19 -13.41
N ALA A 113 1.54 11.05 -13.63
CA ALA A 113 2.65 10.90 -14.58
C ALA A 113 3.88 11.77 -14.32
N HIS A 114 3.96 12.45 -13.17
CA HIS A 114 5.16 13.16 -12.76
C HIS A 114 6.22 12.16 -12.28
N SER A 115 7.43 12.27 -12.81
CA SER A 115 8.56 11.42 -12.41
C SER A 115 9.56 12.24 -11.58
N GLY A 116 9.88 11.76 -10.42
CA GLY A 116 10.80 12.39 -9.51
C GLY A 116 11.07 11.49 -8.33
N TRP A 117 11.69 12.05 -7.30
CA TRP A 117 11.85 11.38 -6.03
C TRP A 117 11.59 12.36 -4.88
N VAL A 118 11.00 11.89 -3.82
CA VAL A 118 10.86 12.58 -2.55
C VAL A 118 11.43 11.70 -1.44
N TYR A 119 12.22 12.28 -0.57
CA TYR A 119 12.74 11.63 0.62
C TYR A 119 12.05 12.23 1.85
N ARG A 120 11.52 11.37 2.69
CA ARG A 120 10.85 11.74 3.93
C ARG A 120 11.55 11.09 5.11
N GLU A 121 11.86 11.88 6.10
CA GLU A 121 12.52 11.45 7.32
C GLU A 121 11.68 11.83 8.53
N LEU A 122 11.21 10.84 9.26
CA LEU A 122 10.49 11.07 10.51
C LEU A 122 11.49 11.25 11.65
N LYS A 123 11.47 12.42 12.29
CA LYS A 123 12.37 12.76 13.39
C LYS A 123 11.63 12.84 14.72
N ARG A 124 12.26 12.28 15.74
CA ARG A 124 11.83 12.37 17.15
C ARG A 124 12.99 12.84 17.99
N ASP A 125 12.79 13.91 18.79
CA ASP A 125 13.85 14.55 19.58
C ASP A 125 15.09 14.88 18.75
N GLY A 126 14.90 15.34 17.51
CA GLY A 126 15.96 15.69 16.56
C GLY A 126 16.71 14.50 15.95
N LYS A 127 16.29 13.27 16.19
CA LYS A 127 16.90 12.05 15.63
C LYS A 127 15.97 11.39 14.62
N ALA A 128 16.52 10.98 13.48
CA ALA A 128 15.80 10.15 12.53
C ALA A 128 15.40 8.83 13.16
N ILE A 129 14.12 8.50 13.05
CA ILE A 129 13.54 7.25 13.56
C ILE A 129 12.98 6.36 12.43
N TYR A 130 12.74 6.95 11.26
CA TYR A 130 12.23 6.26 10.07
C TYR A 130 12.65 7.00 8.81
#